data_dba9c9f7e13442e0a2a9c93d20e365a7
#
_entry.id   dba9c9f7e13442e0a2a9c93d20e365a7
#
_cell.length_a   1.000
_cell.length_b   1.000
_cell.length_c   1.000
_cell.angle_alpha   90.00
_cell.angle_beta   90.00
_cell.angle_gamma   90.00
#
_symmetry.space_group_name_H-M   'P 1'
#
loop_
_entity.id
_entity.type
_entity.pdbx_description
1 polymer ?
#
loop_
_entity_poly.entity_id
_entity_poly.type
_entity_poly.pdbx_seq_one_letter_code
_entity_poly.pdbx_strand_id
1 'polypeptide(L)'
;MWDPNRARIDGPWTSGACVADWIAAIILGLVEGLTEFIPVSSTGHLLLAKEALGLPNTPWDTFIVMIQLGAILAVVAVYFARLWKVLLGLPGKDPAARRFAISVLLAFFPSALLGLLFHDFIKGVLFNTTIVCVTLIVGGIALIVLERWSDAGTMGLRRVVRDGVETLEQRDLTEDSMKLSWKTALGIGLWQCLSIIPGVSRSGATIVGGLLLGVDKKAAAEFSFFLAIPTMVGAFTLDFWESREMITNDVAGLIAIGFVVSFISGLFVVRFLVDFVGRFGFAPFSAWRILVGTVGLLAIWLY
;
A
#
# COMPACT_ATOMS: atom_id res chain seq x y z
N MET A 1 24.75 -32.24 15.37
CA MET A 1 23.68 -33.26 15.56
C MET A 1 22.45 -32.48 15.96
N TRP A 2 21.54 -32.25 15.04
CA TRP A 2 20.31 -31.48 15.21
C TRP A 2 19.28 -32.35 15.96
N ASP A 3 18.82 -31.92 17.14
CA ASP A 3 17.81 -32.61 17.93
C ASP A 3 16.43 -32.01 17.63
N PRO A 4 15.54 -32.72 16.91
CA PRO A 4 14.22 -32.22 16.56
C PRO A 4 13.29 -32.07 17.78
N ASN A 5 13.63 -32.59 18.94
CA ASN A 5 12.84 -32.48 20.18
C ASN A 5 13.15 -31.20 20.99
N ARG A 6 14.28 -30.54 20.79
CA ARG A 6 14.57 -29.26 21.42
C ARG A 6 13.72 -28.11 20.85
N ALA A 7 13.34 -28.19 19.59
CA ALA A 7 12.49 -27.16 18.95
C ALA A 7 11.03 -27.16 19.44
N ARG A 8 10.62 -28.14 20.27
CA ARG A 8 9.24 -28.28 20.77
C ARG A 8 9.01 -27.73 22.16
N ILE A 9 10.05 -27.44 22.93
CA ILE A 9 9.93 -27.00 24.33
C ILE A 9 10.21 -25.51 24.45
N ASP A 10 11.07 -24.97 23.59
CA ASP A 10 11.34 -23.54 23.51
C ASP A 10 10.59 -22.98 22.30
N GLY A 11 9.35 -22.50 22.49
CA GLY A 11 8.68 -21.70 21.47
C GLY A 11 9.58 -20.51 21.09
N PRO A 12 9.49 -19.99 19.88
CA PRO A 12 10.35 -18.89 19.38
C PRO A 12 10.33 -17.62 20.25
N TRP A 13 9.58 -17.65 21.35
CA TRP A 13 9.37 -16.54 22.30
C TRP A 13 9.99 -16.78 23.70
N THR A 14 10.68 -17.90 23.99
CA THR A 14 10.98 -18.34 25.36
C THR A 14 12.35 -17.97 25.92
N SER A 15 13.18 -17.21 25.23
CA SER A 15 14.50 -16.82 25.75
C SER A 15 14.68 -15.31 25.83
N GLY A 16 14.29 -14.68 26.94
CA GLY A 16 14.75 -13.32 27.33
C GLY A 16 14.28 -12.16 26.45
N ALA A 17 13.57 -12.43 25.37
CA ALA A 17 13.17 -11.50 24.32
C ALA A 17 11.82 -10.80 24.57
N CYS A 18 11.11 -11.12 25.65
CA CYS A 18 9.73 -10.62 25.88
C CYS A 18 9.62 -9.08 25.89
N VAL A 19 10.64 -8.37 26.34
CA VAL A 19 10.66 -6.90 26.31
C VAL A 19 11.02 -6.40 24.90
N ALA A 20 11.85 -7.13 24.17
CA ALA A 20 12.25 -6.77 22.82
C ALA A 20 11.11 -6.97 21.81
N ASP A 21 10.28 -7.98 21.95
CA ASP A 21 9.23 -8.32 21.00
C ASP A 21 8.08 -7.30 20.95
N TRP A 22 7.64 -6.78 22.09
CA TRP A 22 6.61 -5.74 22.08
C TRP A 22 7.15 -4.39 21.57
N ILE A 23 8.46 -4.10 21.76
CA ILE A 23 9.11 -2.93 21.15
C ILE A 23 9.13 -3.11 19.62
N ALA A 24 9.53 -4.29 19.15
CA ALA A 24 9.50 -4.61 17.73
C ALA A 24 8.07 -4.49 17.14
N ALA A 25 7.04 -4.97 17.87
CA ALA A 25 5.65 -4.83 17.48
C ALA A 25 5.21 -3.35 17.35
N ILE A 26 5.64 -2.49 18.28
CA ILE A 26 5.39 -1.04 18.20
C ILE A 26 6.11 -0.43 17.00
N ILE A 27 7.40 -0.74 16.80
CA ILE A 27 8.18 -0.19 15.67
C ILE A 27 7.55 -0.60 14.35
N LEU A 28 7.26 -1.89 14.16
CA LEU A 28 6.64 -2.37 12.92
C LEU A 28 5.22 -1.81 12.73
N GLY A 29 4.45 -1.67 13.79
CA GLY A 29 3.13 -1.02 13.75
C GLY A 29 3.22 0.45 13.33
N LEU A 30 4.21 1.20 13.83
CA LEU A 30 4.49 2.57 13.41
C LEU A 30 4.90 2.63 11.94
N VAL A 31 5.83 1.76 11.52
CA VAL A 31 6.29 1.67 10.12
C VAL A 31 5.11 1.40 9.21
N GLU A 32 4.27 0.41 9.54
CA GLU A 32 3.08 0.08 8.73
C GLU A 32 2.15 1.27 8.60
N GLY A 33 1.65 1.81 9.71
CA GLY A 33 0.66 2.89 9.65
C GLY A 33 1.20 4.18 9.03
N LEU A 34 2.49 4.49 9.20
CA LEU A 34 3.11 5.65 8.57
C LEU A 34 3.35 5.48 7.07
N THR A 35 3.62 4.26 6.59
CA THR A 35 4.09 4.06 5.22
C THR A 35 3.08 3.43 4.28
N GLU A 36 1.97 2.84 4.77
CA GLU A 36 1.01 2.11 3.95
C GLU A 36 0.32 2.99 2.91
N PHE A 37 -0.08 4.19 3.29
CA PHE A 37 -0.83 5.09 2.40
C PHE A 37 0.06 6.05 1.62
N ILE A 38 1.26 6.30 2.12
CA ILE A 38 2.27 7.11 1.44
C ILE A 38 2.87 6.26 0.28
N PRO A 39 3.20 6.88 -0.86
CA PRO A 39 3.75 6.11 -1.99
C PRO A 39 5.23 5.73 -1.78
N VAL A 40 5.57 5.14 -0.60
CA VAL A 40 6.94 4.74 -0.24
C VAL A 40 7.14 3.23 -0.08
N SER A 41 6.07 2.42 -0.15
CA SER A 41 6.06 0.96 0.04
C SER A 41 6.25 0.51 1.50
N SER A 42 5.14 0.30 2.19
CA SER A 42 5.11 -0.27 3.55
C SER A 42 5.79 -1.64 3.62
N THR A 43 5.47 -2.54 2.68
CA THR A 43 6.11 -3.86 2.60
C THR A 43 7.63 -3.77 2.51
N GLY A 44 8.16 -2.83 1.72
CA GLY A 44 9.60 -2.61 1.63
C GLY A 44 10.21 -2.16 2.95
N HIS A 45 9.58 -1.20 3.62
CA HIS A 45 10.04 -0.68 4.90
C HIS A 45 9.93 -1.71 6.02
N LEU A 46 8.84 -2.49 6.05
CA LEU A 46 8.66 -3.56 7.03
C LEU A 46 9.69 -4.68 6.86
N LEU A 47 9.98 -5.09 5.63
CA LEU A 47 11.00 -6.09 5.37
C LEU A 47 12.38 -5.62 5.84
N LEU A 48 12.77 -4.39 5.50
CA LEU A 48 14.04 -3.79 5.95
C LEU A 48 14.09 -3.60 7.46
N ALA A 49 13.00 -3.16 8.08
CA ALA A 49 12.91 -2.99 9.53
C ALA A 49 12.99 -4.36 10.25
N LYS A 50 12.30 -5.38 9.73
CA LYS A 50 12.38 -6.76 10.26
C LYS A 50 13.80 -7.29 10.23
N GLU A 51 14.51 -7.12 9.12
CA GLU A 51 15.91 -7.52 8.96
C GLU A 51 16.84 -6.76 9.91
N ALA A 52 16.69 -5.43 10.00
CA ALA A 52 17.49 -4.58 10.89
C ALA A 52 17.27 -4.90 12.36
N LEU A 53 16.10 -5.38 12.74
CA LEU A 53 15.78 -5.85 14.10
C LEU A 53 16.21 -7.30 14.35
N GLY A 54 16.72 -8.01 13.34
CA GLY A 54 17.13 -9.40 13.46
C GLY A 54 15.96 -10.37 13.71
N LEU A 55 14.75 -10.02 13.27
CA LEU A 55 13.56 -10.81 13.53
C LEU A 55 13.44 -11.98 12.54
N PRO A 56 13.11 -13.20 13.01
CA PRO A 56 12.92 -14.35 12.13
C PRO A 56 11.70 -14.21 11.23
N ASN A 57 11.65 -14.96 10.12
CA ASN A 57 10.52 -14.93 9.21
C ASN A 57 9.22 -15.34 9.93
N THR A 58 9.22 -16.51 10.55
CA THR A 58 8.08 -16.96 11.33
C THR A 58 8.31 -16.63 12.81
N PRO A 59 7.37 -15.99 13.48
CA PRO A 59 6.00 -15.64 13.07
C PRO A 59 5.82 -14.18 12.59
N TRP A 60 6.93 -13.43 12.39
CA TRP A 60 6.87 -12.02 12.09
C TRP A 60 6.27 -11.71 10.71
N ASP A 61 6.37 -12.62 9.73
CA ASP A 61 5.71 -12.45 8.45
C ASP A 61 4.19 -12.45 8.60
N THR A 62 3.66 -13.35 9.43
CA THR A 62 2.22 -13.36 9.78
C THR A 62 1.85 -12.08 10.54
N PHE A 63 2.67 -11.65 11.50
CA PHE A 63 2.44 -10.42 12.25
C PHE A 63 2.30 -9.20 11.32
N ILE A 64 3.22 -9.05 10.35
CA ILE A 64 3.23 -7.94 9.39
C ILE A 64 1.90 -7.87 8.62
N VAL A 65 1.38 -9.00 8.15
CA VAL A 65 0.10 -9.02 7.44
C VAL A 65 -1.07 -8.67 8.37
N MET A 66 -1.05 -9.17 9.60
CA MET A 66 -2.13 -8.91 10.56
C MET A 66 -2.25 -7.43 10.95
N ILE A 67 -1.13 -6.73 11.12
CA ILE A 67 -1.14 -5.30 11.50
C ILE A 67 -1.61 -4.36 10.38
N GLN A 68 -1.60 -4.80 9.12
CA GLN A 68 -2.14 -4.04 7.98
C GLN A 68 -3.63 -3.71 8.16
N LEU A 69 -4.39 -4.60 8.83
CA LEU A 69 -5.79 -4.29 9.15
C LEU A 69 -5.95 -3.04 10.01
N GLY A 70 -4.99 -2.75 10.89
CA GLY A 70 -4.98 -1.51 11.67
C GLY A 70 -4.96 -0.29 10.74
N ALA A 71 -4.04 -0.28 9.78
CA ALA A 71 -3.96 0.80 8.78
C ALA A 71 -5.27 0.93 7.97
N ILE A 72 -5.85 -0.19 7.51
CA ILE A 72 -7.12 -0.15 6.75
C ILE A 72 -8.26 0.43 7.57
N LEU A 73 -8.39 0.03 8.84
CA LEU A 73 -9.41 0.59 9.71
C LEU A 73 -9.23 2.09 9.92
N ALA A 74 -8.02 2.62 9.84
CA ALA A 74 -7.79 4.07 9.84
C ALA A 74 -8.48 4.76 8.65
N VAL A 75 -8.39 4.20 7.44
CA VAL A 75 -9.14 4.72 6.28
C VAL A 75 -10.64 4.63 6.51
N VAL A 76 -11.12 3.47 6.97
CA VAL A 76 -12.56 3.29 7.25
C VAL A 76 -13.03 4.31 8.28
N ALA A 77 -12.25 4.58 9.33
CA ALA A 77 -12.60 5.54 10.37
C ALA A 77 -12.64 6.99 9.85
N VAL A 78 -11.63 7.42 9.07
CA VAL A 78 -11.57 8.77 8.51
C VAL A 78 -12.69 9.00 7.49
N TYR A 79 -12.97 8.03 6.65
CA TYR A 79 -13.98 8.13 5.59
C TYR A 79 -15.30 7.45 5.95
N PHE A 80 -15.54 7.16 7.24
CA PHE A 80 -16.69 6.40 7.71
C PHE A 80 -18.04 6.95 7.17
N ALA A 81 -18.29 8.23 7.32
CA ALA A 81 -19.53 8.83 6.87
C ALA A 81 -19.75 8.68 5.36
N ARG A 82 -18.66 8.78 4.57
CA ARG A 82 -18.72 8.62 3.11
C ARG A 82 -18.96 7.17 2.72
N LEU A 83 -18.24 6.23 3.32
CA LEU A 83 -18.38 4.79 3.07
C LEU A 83 -19.76 4.29 3.53
N TRP A 84 -20.24 4.77 4.68
CA TRP A 84 -21.56 4.43 5.19
C TRP A 84 -22.68 4.91 4.25
N LYS A 85 -22.55 6.13 3.73
CA LYS A 85 -23.48 6.68 2.73
C LYS A 85 -23.49 5.84 1.44
N VAL A 86 -22.32 5.41 0.98
CA VAL A 86 -22.23 4.50 -0.19
C VAL A 86 -22.92 3.18 0.12
N LEU A 87 -22.64 2.57 1.27
CA LEU A 87 -23.22 1.28 1.68
C LEU A 87 -24.76 1.33 1.73
N LEU A 88 -25.33 2.39 2.32
CA LEU A 88 -26.77 2.60 2.37
C LEU A 88 -27.37 2.92 0.99
N GLY A 89 -26.61 3.53 0.10
CA GLY A 89 -27.05 3.85 -1.26
C GLY A 89 -27.10 2.65 -2.20
N LEU A 90 -26.37 1.58 -1.92
CA LEU A 90 -26.32 0.38 -2.79
C LEU A 90 -27.71 -0.28 -2.97
N PRO A 91 -28.48 -0.62 -1.92
CA PRO A 91 -29.82 -1.16 -2.06
C PRO A 91 -30.83 -0.08 -2.48
N GLY A 92 -30.60 1.20 -2.10
CA GLY A 92 -31.50 2.33 -2.33
C GLY A 92 -31.55 2.88 -3.76
N LYS A 93 -30.88 2.24 -4.74
CA LYS A 93 -30.80 2.65 -6.14
C LYS A 93 -30.10 4.01 -6.37
N ASP A 94 -29.22 4.45 -5.49
CA ASP A 94 -28.36 5.62 -5.72
C ASP A 94 -27.35 5.32 -6.83
N PRO A 95 -27.44 5.97 -8.01
CA PRO A 95 -26.54 5.69 -9.13
C PRO A 95 -25.10 6.08 -8.83
N ALA A 96 -24.86 7.10 -7.98
CA ALA A 96 -23.52 7.56 -7.62
C ALA A 96 -22.83 6.53 -6.70
N ALA A 97 -23.53 6.04 -5.67
CA ALA A 97 -23.04 5.00 -4.78
C ALA A 97 -22.68 3.71 -5.54
N ARG A 98 -23.55 3.27 -6.44
CA ARG A 98 -23.31 2.08 -7.26
C ARG A 98 -22.13 2.27 -8.22
N ARG A 99 -22.04 3.41 -8.89
CA ARG A 99 -20.92 3.72 -9.78
C ARG A 99 -19.60 3.66 -9.01
N PHE A 100 -19.52 4.29 -7.86
CA PHE A 100 -18.33 4.28 -7.02
C PHE A 100 -17.95 2.87 -6.59
N ALA A 101 -18.87 2.09 -6.04
CA ALA A 101 -18.61 0.71 -5.62
C ALA A 101 -18.13 -0.17 -6.77
N ILE A 102 -18.77 -0.07 -7.95
CA ILE A 102 -18.35 -0.79 -9.16
C ILE A 102 -16.94 -0.35 -9.57
N SER A 103 -16.63 0.94 -9.53
CA SER A 103 -15.31 1.45 -9.88
C SER A 103 -14.21 0.88 -8.96
N VAL A 104 -14.46 0.84 -7.65
CA VAL A 104 -13.52 0.24 -6.68
C VAL A 104 -13.34 -1.27 -6.93
N LEU A 105 -14.43 -2.00 -7.16
CA LEU A 105 -14.37 -3.44 -7.45
C LEU A 105 -13.68 -3.76 -8.78
N LEU A 106 -13.93 -2.97 -9.83
CA LEU A 106 -13.25 -3.11 -11.12
C LEU A 106 -11.74 -2.81 -11.00
N ALA A 107 -11.35 -1.84 -10.19
CA ALA A 107 -9.95 -1.55 -9.94
C ALA A 107 -9.27 -2.64 -9.06
N PHE A 108 -10.01 -3.25 -8.15
CA PHE A 108 -9.51 -4.34 -7.31
C PHE A 108 -9.25 -5.63 -8.11
N PHE A 109 -10.16 -5.99 -9.02
CA PHE A 109 -10.20 -7.30 -9.66
C PHE A 109 -8.90 -7.72 -10.37
N PRO A 110 -8.21 -6.89 -11.20
CA PRO A 110 -6.99 -7.32 -11.89
C PRO A 110 -5.88 -7.76 -10.95
N SER A 111 -5.62 -6.99 -9.90
CA SER A 111 -4.55 -7.30 -8.94
C SER A 111 -4.92 -8.48 -8.04
N ALA A 112 -6.18 -8.64 -7.67
CA ALA A 112 -6.65 -9.80 -6.93
C ALA A 112 -6.48 -11.10 -7.75
N LEU A 113 -6.86 -11.08 -9.02
CA LEU A 113 -6.68 -12.22 -9.92
C LEU A 113 -5.21 -12.60 -10.07
N LEU A 114 -4.33 -11.63 -10.33
CA LEU A 114 -2.90 -11.90 -10.46
C LEU A 114 -2.27 -12.32 -9.13
N GLY A 115 -2.67 -11.71 -8.02
CA GLY A 115 -2.19 -12.09 -6.69
C GLY A 115 -2.53 -13.55 -6.36
N LEU A 116 -3.73 -14.02 -6.68
CA LEU A 116 -4.14 -15.40 -6.49
C LEU A 116 -3.40 -16.37 -7.43
N LEU A 117 -3.26 -16.03 -8.71
CA LEU A 117 -2.64 -16.90 -9.69
C LEU A 117 -1.13 -17.07 -9.49
N PHE A 118 -0.46 -16.05 -8.98
CA PHE A 118 1.00 -16.01 -8.84
C PHE A 118 1.47 -15.97 -7.38
N HIS A 119 0.60 -16.31 -6.42
CA HIS A 119 0.87 -16.23 -4.98
C HIS A 119 2.20 -16.88 -4.57
N ASP A 120 2.42 -18.14 -4.93
CA ASP A 120 3.61 -18.90 -4.56
C ASP A 120 4.88 -18.34 -5.20
N PHE A 121 4.78 -17.90 -6.47
CA PHE A 121 5.90 -17.25 -7.17
C PHE A 121 6.26 -15.91 -6.50
N ILE A 122 5.27 -15.14 -6.11
CA ILE A 122 5.47 -13.84 -5.45
C ILE A 122 6.18 -14.06 -4.11
N LYS A 123 5.66 -14.94 -3.26
CA LYS A 123 6.25 -15.24 -1.94
C LYS A 123 7.63 -15.87 -2.05
N GLY A 124 7.84 -16.79 -3.00
CA GLY A 124 9.08 -17.56 -3.11
C GLY A 124 10.22 -16.84 -3.83
N VAL A 125 9.93 -15.95 -4.77
CA VAL A 125 10.96 -15.34 -5.65
C VAL A 125 11.10 -13.83 -5.43
N LEU A 126 9.97 -13.11 -5.30
CA LEU A 126 9.98 -11.65 -5.29
C LEU A 126 10.23 -11.06 -3.90
N PHE A 127 9.93 -11.78 -2.82
CA PHE A 127 10.19 -11.33 -1.44
C PHE A 127 11.68 -11.44 -1.11
N ASN A 128 12.48 -10.56 -1.70
CA ASN A 128 13.92 -10.49 -1.54
C ASN A 128 14.33 -9.04 -1.28
N THR A 129 15.18 -8.81 -0.27
CA THR A 129 15.61 -7.48 0.17
C THR A 129 16.29 -6.69 -0.93
N THR A 130 17.07 -7.35 -1.79
CA THR A 130 17.72 -6.69 -2.95
C THR A 130 16.67 -6.19 -3.95
N ILE A 131 15.67 -7.02 -4.28
CA ILE A 131 14.56 -6.63 -5.17
C ILE A 131 13.82 -5.44 -4.58
N VAL A 132 13.52 -5.45 -3.29
CA VAL A 132 12.86 -4.35 -2.58
C VAL A 132 13.66 -3.06 -2.70
N CYS A 133 14.96 -3.10 -2.42
CA CYS A 133 15.81 -1.90 -2.50
C CYS A 133 15.88 -1.34 -3.93
N VAL A 134 16.02 -2.19 -4.94
CA VAL A 134 16.03 -1.78 -6.35
C VAL A 134 14.67 -1.18 -6.74
N THR A 135 13.57 -1.80 -6.38
CA THR A 135 12.22 -1.29 -6.70
C THR A 135 11.86 -0.02 -5.95
N LEU A 136 12.39 0.19 -4.74
CA LEU A 136 12.29 1.47 -4.04
C LEU A 136 12.97 2.58 -4.85
N ILE A 137 14.21 2.37 -5.30
CA ILE A 137 14.96 3.35 -6.09
C ILE A 137 14.25 3.63 -7.42
N VAL A 138 13.95 2.58 -8.19
CA VAL A 138 13.30 2.71 -9.51
C VAL A 138 11.94 3.39 -9.38
N GLY A 139 11.13 3.00 -8.40
CA GLY A 139 9.84 3.62 -8.14
C GLY A 139 9.96 5.07 -7.65
N GLY A 140 11.01 5.40 -6.87
CA GLY A 140 11.29 6.79 -6.49
C GLY A 140 11.64 7.66 -7.70
N ILE A 141 12.49 7.16 -8.59
CA ILE A 141 12.84 7.85 -9.85
C ILE A 141 11.59 8.02 -10.73
N ALA A 142 10.79 6.95 -10.88
CA ALA A 142 9.57 7.01 -11.67
C ALA A 142 8.58 8.07 -11.15
N LEU A 143 8.40 8.18 -9.84
CA LEU A 143 7.55 9.21 -9.24
C LEU A 143 8.05 10.63 -9.54
N ILE A 144 9.36 10.89 -9.46
CA ILE A 144 9.94 12.21 -9.81
C ILE A 144 9.69 12.55 -11.28
N VAL A 145 9.96 11.59 -12.17
CA VAL A 145 9.78 11.79 -13.62
C VAL A 145 8.31 12.10 -13.92
N LEU A 146 7.39 11.32 -13.36
CA LEU A 146 5.97 11.48 -13.61
C LEU A 146 5.41 12.77 -13.00
N GLU A 147 5.88 13.17 -11.83
CA GLU A 147 5.48 14.43 -11.23
C GLU A 147 5.93 15.62 -12.07
N ARG A 148 7.21 15.66 -12.48
CA ARG A 148 7.72 16.71 -13.38
C ARG A 148 6.97 16.75 -14.70
N TRP A 149 6.59 15.60 -15.23
CA TRP A 149 5.82 15.49 -16.45
C TRP A 149 4.39 16.04 -16.29
N SER A 150 3.78 15.77 -15.12
CA SER A 150 2.48 16.32 -14.75
C SER A 150 2.54 17.84 -14.59
N ASP A 151 3.54 18.34 -13.87
CA ASP A 151 3.70 19.78 -13.57
C ASP A 151 4.12 20.61 -14.80
N ALA A 152 4.78 19.99 -15.78
CA ALA A 152 5.10 20.63 -17.08
C ALA A 152 3.87 20.85 -17.96
N GLY A 153 2.66 20.55 -17.47
CA GLY A 153 1.41 20.73 -18.21
C GLY A 153 1.18 19.69 -19.31
N THR A 154 2.13 18.79 -19.57
CA THR A 154 2.04 17.78 -20.64
C THR A 154 0.96 16.74 -20.38
N MET A 155 0.70 16.39 -19.11
CA MET A 155 -0.41 15.48 -18.75
C MET A 155 -1.78 16.17 -18.68
N GLY A 156 -1.79 17.49 -18.47
CA GLY A 156 -3.01 18.30 -18.46
C GLY A 156 -3.43 18.85 -19.80
N LEU A 157 -2.69 18.58 -20.87
CA LEU A 157 -2.98 19.11 -22.22
C LEU A 157 -3.58 18.01 -23.11
N ARG A 158 -4.70 18.34 -23.72
CA ARG A 158 -5.33 17.54 -24.78
C ARG A 158 -5.13 18.23 -26.12
N ARG A 159 -4.60 17.50 -27.08
CA ARG A 159 -4.59 17.97 -28.47
C ARG A 159 -6.02 17.95 -29.03
N VAL A 160 -6.54 19.10 -29.35
CA VAL A 160 -7.87 19.24 -29.96
C VAL A 160 -7.69 19.86 -31.33
N VAL A 161 -8.28 19.23 -32.35
CA VAL A 161 -8.32 19.76 -33.71
C VAL A 161 -9.68 20.40 -33.91
N ARG A 162 -9.72 21.74 -34.01
CA ARG A 162 -10.91 22.50 -34.40
C ARG A 162 -10.63 23.24 -35.69
N ASP A 163 -11.49 23.04 -36.64
CA ASP A 163 -11.39 23.71 -37.96
C ASP A 163 -10.05 23.55 -38.67
N GLY A 164 -9.41 22.38 -38.51
CA GLY A 164 -8.10 22.08 -39.09
C GLY A 164 -6.91 22.68 -38.34
N VAL A 165 -7.12 23.39 -37.26
CA VAL A 165 -6.06 23.94 -36.39
C VAL A 165 -5.89 23.05 -35.15
N GLU A 166 -4.65 22.56 -34.96
CA GLU A 166 -4.30 21.84 -33.73
C GLU A 166 -4.04 22.86 -32.60
N THR A 167 -4.86 22.76 -31.56
CA THR A 167 -4.68 23.52 -30.31
C THR A 167 -4.49 22.59 -29.14
N LEU A 168 -3.67 23.00 -28.17
CA LEU A 168 -3.53 22.31 -26.89
C LEU A 168 -4.50 22.94 -25.91
N GLU A 169 -5.56 22.22 -25.59
CA GLU A 169 -6.54 22.63 -24.56
C GLU A 169 -6.20 21.94 -23.24
N GLN A 170 -6.43 22.66 -22.13
CA GLN A 170 -6.28 22.07 -20.80
C GLN A 170 -7.30 20.94 -20.64
N ARG A 171 -6.82 19.78 -20.25
CA ARG A 171 -7.66 18.60 -19.99
C ARG A 171 -8.39 18.81 -18.65
N ASP A 172 -9.70 18.63 -18.65
CA ASP A 172 -10.46 18.59 -17.40
C ASP A 172 -9.99 17.38 -16.58
N LEU A 173 -9.34 17.62 -15.45
CA LEU A 173 -8.95 16.57 -14.53
C LEU A 173 -10.15 16.15 -13.70
N THR A 174 -10.22 14.86 -13.38
CA THR A 174 -11.25 14.36 -12.46
C THR A 174 -10.80 14.65 -11.02
N GLU A 175 -11.42 15.65 -10.40
CA GLU A 175 -11.10 16.13 -9.05
C GLU A 175 -11.83 15.34 -7.94
N ASP A 176 -12.88 14.61 -8.27
CA ASP A 176 -13.68 13.85 -7.31
C ASP A 176 -13.42 12.34 -7.47
N SER A 177 -12.79 11.75 -6.47
CA SER A 177 -12.46 10.33 -6.42
C SER A 177 -13.68 9.40 -6.56
N MET A 178 -14.88 9.90 -6.21
CA MET A 178 -16.13 9.14 -6.32
C MET A 178 -16.76 9.20 -7.71
N LYS A 179 -16.29 10.09 -8.60
CA LYS A 179 -16.83 10.27 -9.95
C LYS A 179 -16.00 9.64 -11.05
N LEU A 180 -14.99 8.85 -10.69
CA LEU A 180 -14.15 8.15 -11.67
C LEU A 180 -15.00 7.29 -12.62
N SER A 181 -14.63 7.34 -13.90
CA SER A 181 -15.25 6.43 -14.88
C SER A 181 -14.79 5.00 -14.61
N TRP A 182 -15.61 4.02 -14.99
CA TRP A 182 -15.24 2.61 -14.88
C TRP A 182 -13.96 2.26 -15.68
N LYS A 183 -13.71 2.94 -16.81
CA LYS A 183 -12.49 2.77 -17.62
C LYS A 183 -11.26 3.28 -16.89
N THR A 184 -11.36 4.47 -16.28
CA THR A 184 -10.31 5.06 -15.47
C THR A 184 -10.01 4.17 -14.25
N ALA A 185 -11.05 3.70 -13.56
CA ALA A 185 -10.90 2.82 -12.40
C ALA A 185 -10.23 1.48 -12.77
N LEU A 186 -10.67 0.84 -13.85
CA LEU A 186 -10.04 -0.38 -14.37
C LEU A 186 -8.56 -0.12 -14.74
N GLY A 187 -8.28 1.00 -15.41
CA GLY A 187 -6.91 1.40 -15.73
C GLY A 187 -6.04 1.56 -14.48
N ILE A 188 -6.55 2.19 -13.41
CA ILE A 188 -5.85 2.27 -12.11
C ILE A 188 -5.62 0.86 -11.54
N GLY A 189 -6.59 -0.04 -11.67
CA GLY A 189 -6.45 -1.43 -11.24
C GLY A 189 -5.37 -2.20 -12.01
N LEU A 190 -5.22 -1.95 -13.31
CA LEU A 190 -4.12 -2.52 -14.10
C LEU A 190 -2.75 -1.98 -13.62
N TRP A 191 -2.66 -0.69 -13.30
CA TRP A 191 -1.47 -0.12 -12.68
C TRP A 191 -1.20 -0.70 -11.30
N GLN A 192 -2.23 -1.00 -10.51
CA GLN A 192 -2.10 -1.69 -9.22
C GLN A 192 -1.39 -3.04 -9.35
N CYS A 193 -1.51 -3.75 -10.47
CA CYS A 193 -0.83 -5.03 -10.67
C CYS A 193 0.70 -4.93 -10.52
N LEU A 194 1.29 -3.77 -10.75
CA LEU A 194 2.72 -3.56 -10.52
C LEU A 194 3.09 -3.66 -9.03
N SER A 195 2.14 -3.41 -8.13
CA SER A 195 2.38 -3.50 -6.69
C SER A 195 2.55 -4.92 -6.16
N ILE A 196 2.29 -5.92 -6.98
CA ILE A 196 2.61 -7.33 -6.71
C ILE A 196 4.13 -7.51 -6.51
N ILE A 197 4.93 -6.67 -7.15
CA ILE A 197 6.38 -6.66 -6.96
C ILE A 197 6.69 -5.90 -5.66
N PRO A 198 7.29 -6.56 -4.63
CA PRO A 198 7.63 -5.92 -3.37
C PRO A 198 8.52 -4.68 -3.57
N GLY A 199 8.26 -3.62 -2.82
CA GLY A 199 8.97 -2.35 -2.96
C GLY A 199 8.37 -1.37 -3.98
N VAL A 200 7.51 -1.81 -4.92
CA VAL A 200 6.85 -0.89 -5.88
C VAL A 200 5.90 0.08 -5.18
N SER A 201 5.21 -0.33 -4.13
CA SER A 201 4.14 0.40 -3.44
C SER A 201 2.79 0.33 -4.16
N ARG A 202 1.79 -0.22 -3.48
CA ARG A 202 0.41 -0.25 -3.97
C ARG A 202 -0.14 1.18 -4.15
N SER A 203 0.00 2.02 -3.13
CA SER A 203 -0.41 3.42 -3.19
C SER A 203 0.36 4.17 -4.29
N GLY A 204 1.67 3.94 -4.44
CA GLY A 204 2.47 4.53 -5.52
C GLY A 204 1.96 4.15 -6.90
N ALA A 205 1.71 2.87 -7.17
CA ALA A 205 1.24 2.38 -8.46
C ALA A 205 -0.15 2.93 -8.81
N THR A 206 -1.09 2.93 -7.86
CA THR A 206 -2.46 3.41 -8.09
C THR A 206 -2.52 4.93 -8.27
N ILE A 207 -1.74 5.69 -7.52
CA ILE A 207 -1.64 7.15 -7.67
C ILE A 207 -1.06 7.50 -9.04
N VAL A 208 0.06 6.89 -9.41
CA VAL A 208 0.69 7.08 -10.72
C VAL A 208 -0.29 6.73 -11.85
N GLY A 209 -0.95 5.58 -11.75
CA GLY A 209 -1.97 5.18 -12.71
C GLY A 209 -3.10 6.21 -12.82
N GLY A 210 -3.57 6.75 -11.71
CA GLY A 210 -4.59 7.80 -11.67
C GLY A 210 -4.13 9.07 -12.39
N LEU A 211 -2.93 9.57 -12.08
CA LEU A 211 -2.36 10.76 -12.72
C LEU A 211 -2.25 10.60 -14.25
N LEU A 212 -1.70 9.48 -14.70
CA LEU A 212 -1.56 9.16 -16.12
C LEU A 212 -2.92 9.10 -16.85
N LEU A 213 -3.96 8.72 -16.13
CA LEU A 213 -5.33 8.63 -16.65
C LEU A 213 -6.12 9.93 -16.50
N GLY A 214 -5.49 11.01 -16.03
CA GLY A 214 -6.11 12.34 -15.92
C GLY A 214 -6.95 12.54 -14.67
N VAL A 215 -6.58 11.87 -13.57
CA VAL A 215 -7.15 12.12 -12.24
C VAL A 215 -6.26 13.13 -11.52
N ASP A 216 -6.86 14.06 -10.78
CA ASP A 216 -6.13 15.03 -9.95
C ASP A 216 -5.32 14.33 -8.84
N LYS A 217 -4.24 14.98 -8.37
CA LYS A 217 -3.33 14.42 -7.35
C LYS A 217 -4.06 14.01 -6.06
N LYS A 218 -4.98 14.86 -5.58
CA LYS A 218 -5.76 14.57 -4.35
C LYS A 218 -6.76 13.45 -4.58
N ALA A 219 -7.49 13.50 -5.70
CA ALA A 219 -8.46 12.48 -6.06
C ALA A 219 -7.80 11.11 -6.31
N ALA A 220 -6.62 11.06 -6.92
CA ALA A 220 -5.86 9.84 -7.12
C ALA A 220 -5.39 9.23 -5.78
N ALA A 221 -4.89 10.05 -4.86
CA ALA A 221 -4.51 9.61 -3.52
C ALA A 221 -5.73 9.10 -2.74
N GLU A 222 -6.84 9.81 -2.77
CA GLU A 222 -8.08 9.41 -2.09
C GLU A 222 -8.67 8.12 -2.67
N PHE A 223 -8.71 7.98 -4.01
CA PHE A 223 -9.17 6.74 -4.63
C PHE A 223 -8.28 5.55 -4.28
N SER A 224 -6.96 5.76 -4.19
CA SER A 224 -6.01 4.75 -3.71
C SER A 224 -6.36 4.24 -2.31
N PHE A 225 -6.83 5.12 -1.40
CA PHE A 225 -7.27 4.71 -0.07
C PHE A 225 -8.52 3.82 -0.11
N PHE A 226 -9.51 4.18 -0.92
CA PHE A 226 -10.71 3.35 -1.07
C PHE A 226 -10.40 1.99 -1.69
N LEU A 227 -9.50 1.97 -2.67
CA LEU A 227 -9.06 0.73 -3.33
C LEU A 227 -8.23 -0.15 -2.39
N ALA A 228 -7.55 0.44 -1.39
CA ALA A 228 -6.84 -0.30 -0.34
C ALA A 228 -7.77 -1.23 0.43
N ILE A 229 -9.00 -0.80 0.71
CA ILE A 229 -9.93 -1.56 1.55
C ILE A 229 -10.15 -2.99 1.02
N PRO A 230 -10.69 -3.20 -0.19
CA PRO A 230 -10.88 -4.56 -0.70
C PRO A 230 -9.57 -5.29 -0.95
N THR A 231 -8.51 -4.59 -1.38
CA THR A 231 -7.22 -5.22 -1.69
C THR A 231 -6.57 -5.83 -0.46
N MET A 232 -6.50 -5.06 0.62
CA MET A 232 -5.83 -5.52 1.84
C MET A 232 -6.71 -6.45 2.66
N VAL A 233 -8.05 -6.26 2.68
CA VAL A 233 -8.96 -7.23 3.29
C VAL A 233 -8.86 -8.58 2.57
N GLY A 234 -8.74 -8.58 1.25
CA GLY A 234 -8.53 -9.81 0.48
C GLY A 234 -7.21 -10.50 0.83
N ALA A 235 -6.09 -9.77 0.84
CA ALA A 235 -4.78 -10.28 1.23
C ALA A 235 -4.79 -10.82 2.66
N PHE A 236 -5.29 -10.02 3.61
CA PHE A 236 -5.43 -10.43 5.01
C PHE A 236 -6.22 -11.73 5.15
N THR A 237 -7.35 -11.86 4.45
CA THR A 237 -8.21 -13.04 4.58
C THR A 237 -7.48 -14.31 4.14
N LEU A 238 -6.69 -14.24 3.06
CA LEU A 238 -5.89 -15.36 2.57
C LEU A 238 -4.79 -15.73 3.57
N ASP A 239 -3.97 -14.77 3.97
CA ASP A 239 -2.85 -15.01 4.89
C ASP A 239 -3.32 -15.42 6.28
N PHE A 240 -4.44 -14.87 6.78
CA PHE A 240 -5.05 -15.30 8.04
C PHE A 240 -5.49 -16.76 7.97
N TRP A 241 -6.13 -17.15 6.86
CA TRP A 241 -6.58 -18.54 6.70
C TRP A 241 -5.42 -19.53 6.66
N GLU A 242 -4.32 -19.16 5.98
CA GLU A 242 -3.11 -19.97 5.91
C GLU A 242 -2.37 -20.07 7.26
N SER A 243 -2.33 -18.97 8.01
CA SER A 243 -1.48 -18.82 9.20
C SER A 243 -2.24 -18.98 10.54
N ARG A 244 -3.55 -19.24 10.52
CA ARG A 244 -4.40 -19.26 11.73
C ARG A 244 -3.89 -20.20 12.84
N GLU A 245 -3.25 -21.30 12.47
CA GLU A 245 -2.72 -22.28 13.41
C GLU A 245 -1.43 -21.80 14.12
N MET A 246 -0.75 -20.80 13.55
CA MET A 246 0.45 -20.18 14.14
C MET A 246 0.10 -19.06 15.13
N ILE A 247 -1.17 -18.62 15.19
CA ILE A 247 -1.59 -17.52 16.06
C ILE A 247 -1.89 -18.08 17.45
N THR A 248 -0.84 -18.16 18.27
CA THR A 248 -0.95 -18.45 19.71
C THR A 248 -1.38 -17.20 20.48
N ASN A 249 -1.72 -17.36 21.77
CA ASN A 249 -2.11 -16.23 22.63
C ASN A 249 -1.03 -15.15 22.73
N ASP A 250 0.24 -15.54 22.76
CA ASP A 250 1.38 -14.61 22.84
C ASP A 250 1.52 -13.81 21.54
N VAL A 251 1.41 -14.48 20.39
CA VAL A 251 1.41 -13.83 19.07
C VAL A 251 0.21 -12.89 18.92
N ALA A 252 -0.96 -13.29 19.38
CA ALA A 252 -2.17 -12.46 19.35
C ALA A 252 -2.00 -11.17 20.16
N GLY A 253 -1.31 -11.22 21.30
CA GLY A 253 -0.99 -10.05 22.11
C GLY A 253 -0.10 -9.05 21.36
N LEU A 254 0.95 -9.53 20.69
CA LEU A 254 1.83 -8.69 19.88
C LEU A 254 1.10 -8.10 18.67
N ILE A 255 0.28 -8.91 17.98
CA ILE A 255 -0.57 -8.45 16.88
C ILE A 255 -1.50 -7.33 17.35
N ALA A 256 -2.13 -7.47 18.51
CA ALA A 256 -3.00 -6.43 19.06
C ALA A 256 -2.26 -5.11 19.30
N ILE A 257 -1.03 -5.16 19.84
CA ILE A 257 -0.18 -3.96 20.02
C ILE A 257 0.13 -3.32 18.67
N GLY A 258 0.69 -4.09 17.74
CA GLY A 258 1.05 -3.59 16.41
C GLY A 258 -0.14 -3.05 15.63
N PHE A 259 -1.30 -3.72 15.72
CA PHE A 259 -2.55 -3.29 15.12
C PHE A 259 -3.02 -1.92 15.64
N VAL A 260 -3.04 -1.73 16.97
CA VAL A 260 -3.45 -0.46 17.57
C VAL A 260 -2.49 0.66 17.18
N VAL A 261 -1.19 0.40 17.19
CA VAL A 261 -0.17 1.37 16.79
C VAL A 261 -0.29 1.72 15.30
N SER A 262 -0.47 0.72 14.44
CA SER A 262 -0.71 0.90 13.01
C SER A 262 -1.98 1.69 12.74
N PHE A 263 -3.06 1.41 13.46
CA PHE A 263 -4.32 2.17 13.38
C PHE A 263 -4.11 3.64 13.73
N ILE A 264 -3.48 3.95 14.87
CA ILE A 264 -3.28 5.32 15.35
C ILE A 264 -2.38 6.11 14.40
N SER A 265 -1.24 5.54 13.99
CA SER A 265 -0.32 6.18 13.04
C SER A 265 -0.95 6.32 11.65
N GLY A 266 -1.70 5.33 11.20
CA GLY A 266 -2.48 5.39 9.97
C GLY A 266 -3.56 6.47 9.97
N LEU A 267 -4.28 6.66 11.09
CA LEU A 267 -5.24 7.76 11.26
C LEU A 267 -4.59 9.12 11.02
N PHE A 268 -3.40 9.31 11.57
CA PHE A 268 -2.66 10.54 11.38
C PHE A 268 -2.32 10.74 9.91
N VAL A 269 -1.74 9.73 9.27
CA VAL A 269 -1.32 9.81 7.86
C VAL A 269 -2.52 10.05 6.94
N VAL A 270 -3.59 9.27 7.06
CA VAL A 270 -4.76 9.39 6.17
C VAL A 270 -5.41 10.77 6.26
N ARG A 271 -5.44 11.38 7.45
CA ARG A 271 -6.00 12.74 7.65
C ARG A 271 -5.20 13.81 6.93
N PHE A 272 -3.89 13.71 6.92
CA PHE A 272 -3.02 14.79 6.46
C PHE A 272 -2.44 14.58 5.06
N LEU A 273 -2.38 13.34 4.57
CA LEU A 273 -1.68 13.01 3.34
C LEU A 273 -2.27 13.68 2.10
N VAL A 274 -3.60 13.72 1.98
CA VAL A 274 -4.26 14.31 0.80
C VAL A 274 -3.93 15.79 0.67
N ASP A 275 -3.97 16.53 1.79
CA ASP A 275 -3.59 17.94 1.79
C ASP A 275 -2.09 18.14 1.60
N PHE A 276 -1.26 17.27 2.16
CA PHE A 276 0.18 17.30 1.97
C PHE A 276 0.56 17.12 0.50
N VAL A 277 0.00 16.07 -0.15
CA VAL A 277 0.23 15.80 -1.58
C VAL A 277 -0.25 16.95 -2.45
N GLY A 278 -1.37 17.56 -2.10
CA GLY A 278 -1.89 18.73 -2.82
C GLY A 278 -0.98 19.96 -2.73
N ARG A 279 -0.19 20.11 -1.66
CA ARG A 279 0.71 21.25 -1.45
C ARG A 279 2.14 21.00 -1.90
N PHE A 280 2.68 19.82 -1.61
CA PHE A 280 4.10 19.51 -1.78
C PHE A 280 4.36 18.46 -2.86
N GLY A 281 3.32 17.86 -3.43
CA GLY A 281 3.45 16.80 -4.42
C GLY A 281 4.03 15.50 -3.87
N PHE A 282 4.68 14.75 -4.74
CA PHE A 282 5.26 13.43 -4.41
C PHE A 282 6.78 13.43 -4.26
N ALA A 283 7.45 14.54 -4.57
CA ALA A 283 8.92 14.65 -4.52
C ALA A 283 9.54 14.25 -3.17
N PRO A 284 8.96 14.62 -1.99
CA PRO A 284 9.52 14.19 -0.70
C PRO A 284 9.53 12.67 -0.53
N PHE A 285 8.47 11.99 -0.98
CA PHE A 285 8.36 10.53 -0.91
C PHE A 285 9.31 9.84 -1.88
N SER A 286 9.51 10.43 -3.05
CA SER A 286 10.48 9.95 -4.05
C SER A 286 11.90 9.99 -3.51
N ALA A 287 12.30 11.12 -2.91
CA ALA A 287 13.61 11.27 -2.28
C ALA A 287 13.83 10.24 -1.15
N TRP A 288 12.80 10.05 -0.30
CA TRP A 288 12.83 9.06 0.77
C TRP A 288 13.02 7.64 0.23
N ARG A 289 12.27 7.22 -0.79
CA ARG A 289 12.40 5.90 -1.43
C ARG A 289 13.82 5.65 -1.94
N ILE A 290 14.39 6.63 -2.67
CA ILE A 290 15.74 6.52 -3.21
C ILE A 290 16.75 6.41 -2.08
N LEU A 291 16.62 7.22 -1.03
CA LEU A 291 17.49 7.17 0.14
C LEU A 291 17.44 5.78 0.80
N VAL A 292 16.25 5.31 1.17
CA VAL A 292 16.08 4.02 1.87
C VAL A 292 16.55 2.86 1.00
N GLY A 293 16.20 2.83 -0.29
CA GLY A 293 16.66 1.79 -1.20
C GLY A 293 18.19 1.79 -1.38
N THR A 294 18.81 2.97 -1.46
CA THR A 294 20.28 3.09 -1.59
C THR A 294 20.98 2.64 -0.32
N VAL A 295 20.51 3.09 0.85
CA VAL A 295 21.09 2.67 2.15
C VAL A 295 20.93 1.16 2.33
N GLY A 296 19.76 0.60 1.97
CA GLY A 296 19.53 -0.84 2.04
C GLY A 296 20.48 -1.63 1.13
N LEU A 297 20.71 -1.21 -0.12
CA LEU A 297 21.69 -1.86 -1.00
C LEU A 297 23.12 -1.76 -0.48
N LEU A 298 23.49 -0.61 0.06
CA LEU A 298 24.82 -0.44 0.68
C LEU A 298 25.01 -1.35 1.89
N ALA A 299 23.97 -1.48 2.73
CA ALA A 299 24.01 -2.40 3.87
C ALA A 299 24.19 -3.85 3.41
N ILE A 300 23.43 -4.30 2.41
CA ILE A 300 23.57 -5.67 1.85
C ILE A 300 24.97 -5.91 1.26
N TRP A 301 25.58 -4.88 0.69
CA TRP A 301 26.92 -5.02 0.07
C TRP A 301 28.04 -5.04 1.09
N LEU A 302 27.86 -4.41 2.26
CA LEU A 302 28.87 -4.30 3.32
C LEU A 302 28.84 -5.49 4.29
N TYR A 303 27.74 -6.22 4.37
CA TYR A 303 27.52 -7.37 5.26
C TYR A 303 27.24 -8.65 4.48
#